data_501faf78c1149f8cc59e3688333b97dd
#
_entry.id   501faf78c1149f8cc59e3688333b97dd
#
_cell.length_a   1.000
_cell.length_b   1.000
_cell.length_c   1.000
_cell.angle_alpha   90.00
_cell.angle_beta   90.00
_cell.angle_gamma   90.00
#
_symmetry.space_group_name_H-M   'P 1'
#
loop_
_entity.id
_entity.type
_entity.pdbx_description
1 polymer ?
#
loop_
_entity_poly.entity_id
_entity_poly.type
_entity_poly.pdbx_seq_one_letter_code
_entity_poly.pdbx_strand_id
1 'polypeptide(L)'
;MTDQLGPPLAPPTPHARRQGHPTDSNTDDDVSRHDVLIFSADPLAAALLGAAVELAGHAPHFPQPREAARAALLRTRPRLALIDCDHEEACAESFVGPALMTGAKVQLFRSRRTKRDVSELARRLELSVVDLPMEHEALPTLLNDLLGTTT
;
A
#
# COMPACT_ATOMS: atom_id res chain seq x y z
N MET A 1 -24.96 25.21 61.99
CA MET A 1 -24.71 25.08 61.70
C MET A 1 -24.43 24.54 60.75
N THR A 2 -24.22 24.35 60.41
CA THR A 2 -23.96 23.99 59.80
C THR A 2 -23.72 23.46 58.74
N ASP A 3 -23.63 23.13 58.49
CA ASP A 3 -23.39 22.66 57.78
C ASP A 3 -23.14 22.20 56.76
N GLN A 4 -23.13 21.90 56.40
CA GLN A 4 -22.90 21.52 55.71
C GLN A 4 -22.65 21.10 54.83
N LEU A 5 -22.57 20.86 54.49
CA LEU A 5 -22.35 20.52 53.89
C LEU A 5 -22.08 20.13 52.89
N GLY A 6 -22.00 19.95 52.55
CA GLY A 6 -21.85 19.60 51.81
C GLY A 6 -21.60 19.21 50.84
N PRO A 7 -21.49 18.75 50.37
CA PRO A 7 -21.17 18.29 49.66
C PRO A 7 -20.99 17.91 48.59
N PRO A 8 -20.78 17.60 48.20
CA PRO A 8 -20.52 17.23 47.41
C PRO A 8 -20.45 16.85 46.46
N LEU A 9 -20.20 16.47 45.94
CA LEU A 9 -20.04 16.06 45.19
C LEU A 9 -19.78 15.72 44.16
N ALA A 10 -19.55 15.43 43.73
CA ALA A 10 -19.28 15.16 42.88
C ALA A 10 -19.22 14.73 41.92
N PRO A 11 -19.01 14.28 41.37
CA PRO A 11 -18.81 13.86 40.50
C PRO A 11 -18.62 13.44 39.51
N PRO A 12 -18.45 13.05 39.04
CA PRO A 12 -18.22 12.59 38.16
C PRO A 12 -17.97 12.24 37.24
N THR A 13 -17.70 11.90 36.93
CA THR A 13 -17.39 11.52 36.20
C THR A 13 -17.46 11.07 35.14
N PRO A 14 -17.54 10.84 34.85
CA PRO A 14 -17.70 10.30 33.94
C PRO A 14 -17.14 10.11 32.89
N HIS A 15 -16.89 10.10 32.52
CA HIS A 15 -16.35 10.03 31.59
C HIS A 15 -15.99 9.01 31.14
N ALA A 16 -15.83 8.75 31.43
CA ALA A 16 -15.42 7.82 31.04
C ALA A 16 -15.84 7.26 29.96
N ARG A 17 -16.02 7.13 29.71
CA ARG A 17 -16.38 6.69 28.92
C ARG A 17 -16.16 6.67 27.86
N ARG A 18 -16.12 6.57 27.35
CA ARG A 18 -16.02 6.56 26.37
C ARG A 18 -15.45 5.92 25.85
N GLN A 19 -15.16 5.63 25.93
CA GLN A 19 -14.70 5.15 25.47
C GLN A 19 -14.78 4.39 24.94
N GLY A 20 -14.61 4.18 24.90
CA GLY A 20 -14.63 3.39 24.36
C GLY A 20 -14.93 3.01 23.34
N HIS A 21 -15.06 2.71 23.15
CA HIS A 21 -15.50 2.41 22.45
C HIS A 21 -15.44 1.93 21.41
N PRO A 22 -15.61 1.71 21.38
CA PRO A 22 -16.05 1.42 20.18
C PRO A 22 -15.13 1.14 19.18
N THR A 23 -14.32 1.56 19.18
CA THR A 23 -13.33 1.41 18.27
C THR A 23 -12.98 0.03 18.03
N ASP A 24 -13.37 -0.81 18.79
CA ASP A 24 -12.93 -2.17 18.72
C ASP A 24 -13.28 -2.84 17.43
N SER A 25 -14.43 -2.54 16.93
CA SER A 25 -14.88 -3.21 15.75
C SER A 25 -14.07 -2.85 14.54
N ASN A 26 -13.42 -1.71 14.58
CA ASN A 26 -12.68 -1.27 13.42
C ASN A 26 -11.32 -1.88 13.32
N THR A 27 -10.89 -2.51 14.36
CA THR A 27 -9.55 -3.05 14.38
C THR A 27 -9.30 -4.06 13.30
N ASP A 28 -10.28 -4.86 13.03
CA ASP A 28 -10.10 -5.91 12.05
C ASP A 28 -9.87 -5.37 10.66
N ASP A 29 -10.58 -4.30 10.34
CA ASP A 29 -10.44 -3.73 9.03
C ASP A 29 -9.10 -3.04 8.85
N ASP A 30 -8.60 -2.45 9.90
CA ASP A 30 -7.34 -1.75 9.81
C ASP A 30 -6.17 -2.67 9.55
N VAL A 31 -6.25 -3.87 10.04
CA VAL A 31 -5.13 -4.79 9.93
C VAL A 31 -4.81 -5.13 8.50
N SER A 32 -5.80 -5.11 7.63
CA SER A 32 -5.58 -5.52 6.25
C SER A 32 -5.22 -4.37 5.32
N ARG A 33 -5.13 -3.14 5.83
CA ARG A 33 -4.81 -2.01 4.96
C ARG A 33 -3.31 -1.78 4.92
N HIS A 34 -2.76 -1.75 3.71
CA HIS A 34 -1.33 -1.59 3.51
C HIS A 34 -1.05 -0.47 2.53
N ASP A 35 0.17 0.04 2.58
CA ASP A 35 0.61 1.07 1.65
C ASP A 35 1.25 0.40 0.43
N VAL A 36 0.86 0.85 -0.74
CA VAL A 36 1.33 0.32 -2.02
C VAL A 36 1.90 1.47 -2.84
N LEU A 37 3.14 1.37 -3.24
CA LEU A 37 3.80 2.40 -4.04
C LEU A 37 3.78 1.97 -5.50
N ILE A 38 3.35 2.86 -6.38
CA ILE A 38 3.13 2.56 -7.80
C ILE A 38 4.07 3.38 -8.65
N PHE A 39 4.83 2.72 -9.50
CA PHE A 39 5.70 3.36 -10.49
C PHE A 39 5.19 3.02 -11.87
N SER A 40 4.73 4.01 -12.61
CA SER A 40 4.31 3.81 -13.98
C SER A 40 4.62 5.04 -14.80
N ALA A 41 5.13 4.81 -16.00
CA ALA A 41 5.38 5.90 -16.94
C ALA A 41 4.12 6.27 -17.71
N ASP A 42 3.09 5.47 -17.62
CA ASP A 42 1.83 5.67 -18.32
C ASP A 42 0.76 6.14 -17.32
N PRO A 43 0.26 7.38 -17.46
CA PRO A 43 -0.75 7.86 -16.50
C PRO A 43 -2.01 6.98 -16.45
N LEU A 44 -2.38 6.39 -17.56
CA LEU A 44 -3.57 5.53 -17.57
C LEU A 44 -3.33 4.26 -16.78
N ALA A 45 -2.17 3.65 -16.96
CA ALA A 45 -1.83 2.46 -16.19
C ALA A 45 -1.71 2.81 -14.71
N ALA A 46 -1.13 3.96 -14.40
CA ALA A 46 -1.03 4.40 -13.01
C ALA A 46 -2.41 4.54 -12.38
N ALA A 47 -3.34 5.15 -13.10
CA ALA A 47 -4.69 5.32 -12.60
C ALA A 47 -5.38 3.98 -12.39
N LEU A 48 -5.20 3.06 -13.32
CA LEU A 48 -5.79 1.73 -13.20
C LEU A 48 -5.25 1.00 -11.98
N LEU A 49 -3.94 1.03 -11.81
CA LEU A 49 -3.32 0.35 -10.68
C LEU A 49 -3.74 0.99 -9.35
N GLY A 50 -3.80 2.33 -9.32
CA GLY A 50 -4.25 3.02 -8.12
C GLY A 50 -5.67 2.67 -7.75
N ALA A 51 -6.57 2.62 -8.74
CA ALA A 51 -7.94 2.24 -8.48
C ALA A 51 -8.04 0.81 -7.97
N ALA A 52 -7.24 -0.09 -8.54
CA ALA A 52 -7.26 -1.48 -8.10
C ALA A 52 -6.77 -1.61 -6.66
N VAL A 53 -5.75 -0.84 -6.29
CA VAL A 53 -5.24 -0.84 -4.93
C VAL A 53 -6.34 -0.40 -3.96
N GLU A 54 -7.06 0.65 -4.31
CA GLU A 54 -8.14 1.15 -3.47
C GLU A 54 -9.28 0.13 -3.37
N LEU A 55 -9.62 -0.50 -4.48
CA LEU A 55 -10.66 -1.52 -4.48
C LEU A 55 -10.28 -2.71 -3.61
N ALA A 56 -9.00 -2.99 -3.53
CA ALA A 56 -8.51 -4.08 -2.69
C ALA A 56 -8.46 -3.69 -1.22
N GLY A 57 -8.72 -2.44 -0.89
CA GLY A 57 -8.74 -2.00 0.49
C GLY A 57 -7.42 -1.43 0.97
N HIS A 58 -6.52 -1.06 0.07
CA HIS A 58 -5.20 -0.57 0.43
C HIS A 58 -5.01 0.86 -0.02
N ALA A 59 -3.91 1.48 0.37
CA ALA A 59 -3.64 2.89 0.09
C ALA A 59 -2.59 3.01 -1.03
N PRO A 60 -2.96 3.57 -2.17
CA PRO A 60 -2.00 3.78 -3.25
C PRO A 60 -1.19 5.04 -3.02
N HIS A 61 0.08 4.98 -3.37
CA HIS A 61 0.99 6.10 -3.32
C HIS A 61 1.75 6.18 -4.63
N PHE A 62 2.11 7.39 -5.01
CA PHE A 62 2.84 7.63 -6.23
C PHE A 62 4.05 8.49 -5.93
N PRO A 63 5.11 8.41 -6.75
CA PRO A 63 6.22 9.34 -6.60
C PRO A 63 5.75 10.76 -6.83
N GLN A 64 6.32 11.69 -6.11
CA GLN A 64 6.05 13.10 -6.33
C GLN A 64 6.83 13.57 -7.56
N PRO A 65 6.41 14.69 -8.17
CA PRO A 65 7.16 15.20 -9.32
C PRO A 65 8.63 15.39 -8.95
N ARG A 66 9.50 14.88 -9.83
CA ARG A 66 10.96 14.98 -9.66
C ARG A 66 11.49 14.21 -8.48
N GLU A 67 10.68 13.39 -7.84
CA GLU A 67 11.14 12.56 -6.75
C GLU A 67 11.79 11.31 -7.33
N ALA A 68 13.00 11.00 -6.89
CA ALA A 68 13.68 9.78 -7.31
C ALA A 68 12.93 8.57 -6.75
N ALA A 69 13.01 7.46 -7.47
CA ALA A 69 12.32 6.25 -7.05
C ALA A 69 12.73 5.82 -5.65
N ARG A 70 14.02 5.91 -5.36
CA ARG A 70 14.51 5.53 -4.05
C ARG A 70 13.98 6.43 -2.95
N ALA A 71 13.87 7.73 -3.24
CA ALA A 71 13.32 8.66 -2.26
C ALA A 71 11.86 8.35 -1.98
N ALA A 72 11.09 8.02 -3.02
CA ALA A 72 9.70 7.64 -2.85
C ALA A 72 9.58 6.38 -2.00
N LEU A 73 10.47 5.43 -2.21
CA LEU A 73 10.49 4.21 -1.43
C LEU A 73 10.71 4.50 0.04
N LEU A 74 11.70 5.35 0.34
CA LEU A 74 12.02 5.68 1.72
C LEU A 74 10.93 6.52 2.38
N ARG A 75 10.29 7.38 1.61
CA ARG A 75 9.23 8.23 2.13
C ARG A 75 7.98 7.44 2.47
N THR A 76 7.58 6.53 1.60
CA THR A 76 6.31 5.82 1.75
C THR A 76 6.43 4.53 2.54
N ARG A 77 7.61 3.91 2.54
CA ARG A 77 7.84 2.63 3.20
C ARG A 77 6.74 1.64 2.88
N PRO A 78 6.55 1.32 1.60
CA PRO A 78 5.42 0.51 1.19
C PRO A 78 5.61 -0.96 1.55
N ARG A 79 4.50 -1.65 1.68
CA ARG A 79 4.51 -3.09 1.82
C ARG A 79 4.70 -3.75 0.46
N LEU A 80 4.25 -3.07 -0.59
CA LEU A 80 4.30 -3.60 -1.93
C LEU A 80 4.63 -2.46 -2.89
N ALA A 81 5.49 -2.73 -3.85
CA ALA A 81 5.78 -1.81 -4.94
C ALA A 81 5.30 -2.45 -6.24
N LEU A 82 4.48 -1.71 -6.97
CA LEU A 82 4.01 -2.12 -8.29
C LEU A 82 4.82 -1.33 -9.31
N ILE A 83 5.53 -2.03 -10.16
CA ILE A 83 6.47 -1.40 -11.08
C ILE A 83 6.11 -1.74 -12.52
N ASP A 84 5.86 -0.70 -13.31
CA ASP A 84 5.68 -0.82 -14.73
C ASP A 84 7.04 -1.10 -15.36
N CYS A 85 7.11 -2.11 -16.22
CA CYS A 85 8.38 -2.50 -16.83
C CYS A 85 8.98 -1.41 -17.69
N ASP A 86 8.18 -0.44 -18.13
CA ASP A 86 8.70 0.67 -18.91
C ASP A 86 9.22 1.82 -18.05
N HIS A 87 9.07 1.74 -16.75
CA HIS A 87 9.59 2.76 -15.84
C HIS A 87 11.07 2.49 -15.62
N GLU A 88 11.92 3.23 -16.32
CA GLU A 88 13.34 2.89 -16.37
C GLU A 88 14.02 2.94 -15.02
N GLU A 89 13.67 3.91 -14.21
CA GLU A 89 14.34 4.08 -12.93
C GLU A 89 13.98 2.97 -11.94
N ALA A 90 12.71 2.64 -11.86
CA ALA A 90 12.25 1.67 -10.87
C ALA A 90 12.39 0.23 -11.35
N CYS A 91 12.25 -0.01 -12.64
CA CYS A 91 12.39 -1.35 -13.19
C CYS A 91 13.86 -1.65 -13.50
N ALA A 92 14.67 -1.62 -12.46
CA ALA A 92 16.10 -1.85 -12.57
C ALA A 92 16.56 -2.52 -11.30
N GLU A 93 17.57 -3.35 -11.42
CA GLU A 93 18.09 -4.08 -10.27
C GLU A 93 18.58 -3.14 -9.18
N SER A 94 19.12 -1.99 -9.57
CA SER A 94 19.62 -1.01 -8.61
C SER A 94 18.51 -0.44 -7.73
N PHE A 95 17.27 -0.50 -8.17
CA PHE A 95 16.14 -0.09 -7.35
C PHE A 95 15.47 -1.29 -6.69
N VAL A 96 15.21 -2.33 -7.48
CA VAL A 96 14.43 -3.47 -7.00
C VAL A 96 15.15 -4.22 -5.90
N GLY A 97 16.47 -4.40 -6.06
CA GLY A 97 17.23 -5.09 -5.04
C GLY A 97 17.12 -4.45 -3.67
N PRO A 98 17.45 -3.16 -3.56
CA PRO A 98 17.27 -2.47 -2.28
C PRO A 98 15.84 -2.45 -1.78
N ALA A 99 14.85 -2.36 -2.69
CA ALA A 99 13.45 -2.38 -2.28
C ALA A 99 13.10 -3.70 -1.60
N LEU A 100 13.55 -4.81 -2.18
CA LEU A 100 13.31 -6.12 -1.59
C LEU A 100 13.99 -6.23 -0.23
N MET A 101 15.14 -5.61 -0.07
CA MET A 101 15.86 -5.67 1.19
C MET A 101 15.16 -4.90 2.30
N THR A 102 14.28 -3.97 1.97
CA THR A 102 13.50 -3.29 3.00
C THR A 102 12.33 -4.15 3.49
N GLY A 103 12.11 -5.29 2.87
CA GLY A 103 10.99 -6.15 3.21
C GLY A 103 9.77 -5.92 2.33
N ALA A 104 9.84 -4.98 1.41
CA ALA A 104 8.74 -4.74 0.49
C ALA A 104 8.67 -5.85 -0.53
N LYS A 105 7.46 -6.19 -0.94
CA LYS A 105 7.27 -7.08 -2.08
C LYS A 105 7.26 -6.25 -3.34
N VAL A 106 7.66 -6.86 -4.45
CA VAL A 106 7.73 -6.17 -5.72
C VAL A 106 6.98 -6.99 -6.76
N GLN A 107 6.11 -6.34 -7.50
CA GLN A 107 5.38 -6.96 -8.60
C GLN A 107 5.61 -6.13 -9.85
N LEU A 108 6.07 -6.79 -10.91
CA LEU A 108 6.30 -6.13 -12.19
C LEU A 108 5.07 -6.27 -13.08
N PHE A 109 4.78 -5.22 -13.82
CA PHE A 109 3.69 -5.19 -14.78
C PHE A 109 4.21 -4.85 -16.16
N ARG A 110 3.63 -5.47 -17.16
CA ARG A 110 4.00 -5.25 -18.54
C ARG A 110 2.75 -4.93 -19.35
N SER A 111 2.79 -3.85 -20.12
CA SER A 111 1.69 -3.50 -20.99
C SER A 111 1.98 -4.04 -22.40
N ARG A 112 0.99 -3.90 -23.28
CA ARG A 112 1.19 -4.33 -24.66
C ARG A 112 2.25 -3.53 -25.37
N ARG A 113 2.53 -2.34 -24.87
CA ARG A 113 3.50 -1.45 -25.47
C ARG A 113 4.91 -1.66 -24.92
N THR A 114 5.04 -2.49 -23.91
CA THR A 114 6.34 -2.71 -23.29
C THR A 114 7.27 -3.38 -24.26
N LYS A 115 8.41 -2.75 -24.51
CA LYS A 115 9.41 -3.29 -25.40
C LYS A 115 10.63 -3.81 -24.66
N ARG A 116 10.79 -3.44 -23.41
CA ARG A 116 11.92 -3.90 -22.63
C ARG A 116 11.74 -5.36 -22.27
N ASP A 117 12.83 -6.09 -22.38
CA ASP A 117 12.85 -7.48 -21.94
C ASP A 117 13.33 -7.49 -20.49
N VAL A 118 12.44 -7.80 -19.59
CA VAL A 118 12.77 -7.84 -18.16
C VAL A 118 12.85 -9.26 -17.65
N SER A 119 12.88 -10.24 -18.56
CA SER A 119 12.84 -11.63 -18.13
C SER A 119 14.06 -12.01 -17.30
N GLU A 120 15.23 -11.47 -17.64
CA GLU A 120 16.42 -11.80 -16.84
C GLU A 120 16.38 -11.16 -15.48
N LEU A 121 15.93 -9.91 -15.40
CA LEU A 121 15.78 -9.24 -14.12
C LEU A 121 14.80 -10.02 -13.25
N ALA A 122 13.67 -10.39 -13.81
CA ALA A 122 12.65 -11.12 -13.07
C ALA A 122 13.19 -12.46 -12.59
N ARG A 123 13.93 -13.15 -13.45
CA ARG A 123 14.48 -14.44 -13.09
C ARG A 123 15.52 -14.33 -11.98
N ARG A 124 16.39 -13.34 -12.06
CA ARG A 124 17.45 -13.18 -11.07
C ARG A 124 16.92 -12.81 -9.70
N LEU A 125 15.87 -12.04 -9.68
CA LEU A 125 15.30 -11.58 -8.40
C LEU A 125 14.04 -12.35 -8.03
N GLU A 126 13.71 -13.39 -8.80
CA GLU A 126 12.57 -14.26 -8.52
C GLU A 126 11.27 -13.48 -8.46
N LEU A 127 11.07 -12.61 -9.41
CA LEU A 127 9.88 -11.80 -9.50
C LEU A 127 8.97 -12.31 -10.60
N SER A 128 7.67 -12.15 -10.41
CA SER A 128 6.71 -12.46 -11.46
C SER A 128 6.43 -11.21 -12.27
N VAL A 129 6.00 -11.41 -13.52
CA VAL A 129 5.61 -10.33 -14.41
C VAL A 129 4.17 -10.59 -14.82
N VAL A 130 3.32 -9.58 -14.63
CA VAL A 130 1.91 -9.69 -14.96
C VAL A 130 1.62 -8.80 -16.16
N ASP A 131 0.89 -9.32 -17.11
CA ASP A 131 0.54 -8.56 -18.31
C ASP A 131 -0.74 -7.75 -18.07
N LEU A 132 -0.71 -6.50 -18.49
CA LEU A 132 -1.88 -5.63 -18.48
C LEU A 132 -2.38 -5.49 -19.91
N PRO A 133 -3.68 -5.33 -20.11
CA PRO A 133 -4.74 -5.27 -19.11
C PRO A 133 -5.11 -6.66 -18.61
N MET A 134 -5.59 -6.73 -17.39
CA MET A 134 -6.13 -7.97 -16.88
C MET A 134 -7.58 -7.72 -16.49
N GLU A 135 -8.28 -8.79 -16.19
CA GLU A 135 -9.67 -8.68 -15.85
C GLU A 135 -9.86 -7.80 -14.62
N HIS A 136 -10.97 -7.09 -14.64
CA HIS A 136 -11.24 -6.06 -13.67
C HIS A 136 -11.14 -6.58 -12.22
N GLU A 137 -11.59 -7.78 -11.99
CA GLU A 137 -11.60 -8.34 -10.64
C GLU A 137 -10.32 -9.09 -10.29
N ALA A 138 -9.53 -9.43 -11.28
CA ALA A 138 -8.33 -10.21 -11.05
C ALA A 138 -7.25 -9.40 -10.36
N LEU A 139 -7.18 -8.11 -10.66
CA LEU A 139 -6.12 -7.27 -10.13
C LEU A 139 -6.25 -7.06 -8.61
N PRO A 140 -7.42 -6.70 -8.07
CA PRO A 140 -7.54 -6.62 -6.62
C PRO A 140 -7.26 -7.93 -5.92
N THR A 141 -7.67 -9.05 -6.52
CA THR A 141 -7.38 -10.35 -5.95
C THR A 141 -5.88 -10.62 -5.88
N LEU A 142 -5.18 -10.30 -6.97
CA LEU A 142 -3.74 -10.45 -7.00
C LEU A 142 -3.08 -9.60 -5.91
N LEU A 143 -3.54 -8.38 -5.73
CA LEU A 143 -2.96 -7.49 -4.73
C LEU A 143 -3.14 -8.05 -3.33
N ASN A 144 -4.31 -8.59 -3.03
CA ASN A 144 -4.54 -9.17 -1.72
C ASN A 144 -3.71 -10.43 -1.52
N ASP A 145 -3.52 -11.22 -2.55
CA ASP A 145 -2.64 -12.37 -2.46
C ASP A 145 -1.22 -11.97 -2.16
N LEU A 146 -0.73 -10.93 -2.84
CA LEU A 146 0.63 -10.45 -2.64
C LEU A 146 0.82 -9.90 -1.24
N LEU A 147 -0.19 -9.25 -0.70
CA LEU A 147 -0.09 -8.63 0.60
C LEU A 147 -0.42 -9.58 1.74
N GLY A 148 -0.85 -10.80 1.41
CA GLY A 148 -1.14 -11.78 2.42
C GLY A 148 -2.36 -11.46 3.24
N THR A 149 -3.30 -10.70 2.68
CA THR A 149 -4.51 -10.30 3.39
C THR A 149 -5.71 -11.15 3.04
N THR A 150 -5.50 -12.20 2.27
CA THR A 150 -6.57 -13.10 1.90
C THR A 150 -6.96 -13.93 3.10
N THR A 151 -8.23 -14.05 3.32
CA THR A 151 -8.72 -14.87 4.41
C THR A 151 -9.38 -16.13 3.92
#